data_1829245029b54717b831fbb10574402f
#
_entry.id   1829245029b54717b831fbb10574402f
#
_cell.length_a   1.000
_cell.length_b   1.000
_cell.length_c   1.000
_cell.angle_alpha   90.00
_cell.angle_beta   90.00
_cell.angle_gamma   90.00
#
_symmetry.space_group_name_H-M   'P 1'
#
loop_
_entity.id
_entity.type
_entity.pdbx_description
1 polymer ?
#
loop_
_entity_poly.entity_id
_entity_poly.type
_entity_poly.pdbx_seq_one_letter_code
_entity_poly.pdbx_strand_id
1 'polypeptide(L)'
;MALIDLASSNSLWRGIDYFESNKVKEVEKINDNEYKSIVSGSSDYYVFINLNHPRKSTCSCPFAEGRRVICKHMVATYFKIYPEEAKRLIDEQVAYEMEEEELYEEHYNEVKEYVDSLTEEEAKAMLIERLIDEWYGDNW
;
A
#
# COMPACT_ATOMS: atom_id res chain seq x y z
N MET A 1 19.99 2.42 4.11
CA MET A 1 18.63 1.99 3.73
C MET A 1 17.69 2.24 4.91
N ALA A 2 16.60 2.94 4.68
CA ALA A 2 15.65 3.22 5.76
C ALA A 2 14.85 1.99 6.13
N LEU A 3 14.33 1.95 7.35
CA LEU A 3 13.51 0.84 7.85
C LEU A 3 12.34 0.52 6.92
N ILE A 4 11.66 1.54 6.41
CA ILE A 4 10.50 1.35 5.52
C ILE A 4 10.87 0.71 4.18
N ASP A 5 12.11 0.86 3.74
CA ASP A 5 12.57 0.24 2.48
C ASP A 5 12.66 -1.28 2.57
N LEU A 6 12.75 -1.82 3.78
CA LEU A 6 12.81 -3.25 4.04
C LEU A 6 11.43 -3.87 4.28
N ALA A 7 10.38 -3.06 4.38
CA ALA A 7 9.03 -3.54 4.55
C ALA A 7 8.43 -3.97 3.21
N SER A 8 7.57 -4.98 3.23
CA SER A 8 6.76 -5.31 2.05
C SER A 8 5.77 -4.17 1.77
N SER A 9 5.29 -4.09 0.52
CA SER A 9 4.28 -3.11 0.15
C SER A 9 3.03 -3.20 1.04
N ASN A 10 2.59 -4.42 1.34
CA ASN A 10 1.46 -4.64 2.22
C ASN A 10 1.72 -4.13 3.63
N SER A 11 2.88 -4.43 4.20
CA SER A 11 3.25 -3.94 5.54
C SER A 11 3.40 -2.43 5.57
N LEU A 12 3.93 -1.82 4.50
CA LEU A 12 4.07 -0.38 4.38
C LEU A 12 2.71 0.33 4.45
N TRP A 13 1.77 -0.07 3.61
CA TRP A 13 0.46 0.59 3.54
C TRP A 13 -0.40 0.30 4.76
N ARG A 14 -0.34 -0.90 5.31
CA ARG A 14 -1.01 -1.21 6.58
C ARG A 14 -0.40 -0.44 7.74
N GLY A 15 0.91 -0.22 7.72
CA GLY A 15 1.58 0.62 8.71
C GLY A 15 1.14 2.08 8.64
N ILE A 16 0.96 2.61 7.44
CA ILE A 16 0.41 3.96 7.24
C ILE A 16 -1.00 4.05 7.83
N ASP A 17 -1.86 3.06 7.60
CA ASP A 17 -3.22 3.01 8.15
C ASP A 17 -3.20 3.02 9.69
N TYR A 18 -2.33 2.24 10.30
CA TYR A 18 -2.15 2.24 11.76
C TYR A 18 -1.69 3.59 12.28
N PHE A 19 -0.77 4.23 11.57
CA PHE A 19 -0.27 5.56 11.91
C PHE A 19 -1.40 6.60 11.82
N GLU A 20 -2.14 6.63 10.72
CA GLU A 20 -3.25 7.58 10.51
C GLU A 20 -4.39 7.38 11.51
N SER A 21 -4.62 6.15 11.93
CA SER A 21 -5.66 5.80 12.90
C SER A 21 -5.23 6.02 14.35
N ASN A 22 -4.08 6.63 14.59
CA ASN A 22 -3.53 6.90 15.92
C ASN A 22 -3.38 5.64 16.78
N LYS A 23 -2.98 4.54 16.20
CA LYS A 23 -2.78 3.27 16.91
C LYS A 23 -1.42 3.15 17.58
N VAL A 24 -0.49 4.05 17.26
CA VAL A 24 0.78 4.16 18.00
C VAL A 24 0.53 4.98 19.25
N LYS A 25 0.52 4.33 20.41
CA LYS A 25 0.09 4.92 21.68
C LYS A 25 1.21 5.65 22.41
N GLU A 26 2.38 5.07 22.43
CA GLU A 26 3.53 5.62 23.15
C GLU A 26 4.77 5.43 22.31
N VAL A 27 5.59 6.47 22.20
CA VAL A 27 6.90 6.40 21.58
C VAL A 27 7.92 6.94 22.55
N GLU A 28 8.92 6.12 22.88
CA GLU A 28 10.00 6.51 23.76
C GLU A 28 11.31 6.46 22.98
N LYS A 29 12.03 7.58 22.95
CA LYS A 29 13.35 7.67 22.36
C LYS A 29 14.38 7.13 23.36
N ILE A 30 15.07 6.05 22.99
CA ILE A 30 16.13 5.46 23.82
C ILE A 30 17.45 6.20 23.58
N ASN A 31 17.77 6.41 22.32
CA ASN A 31 18.93 7.20 21.86
C ASN A 31 18.64 7.71 20.44
N ASP A 32 19.63 8.28 19.77
CA ASP A 32 19.42 8.87 18.44
C ASP A 32 18.95 7.87 17.38
N ASN A 33 19.19 6.58 17.58
CA ASN A 33 18.90 5.54 16.60
C ASN A 33 17.90 4.49 17.07
N GLU A 34 17.50 4.51 18.33
CA GLU A 34 16.65 3.47 18.90
C GLU A 34 15.43 4.05 19.58
N TYR A 35 14.27 3.43 19.33
CA TYR A 35 12.97 3.84 19.87
C TYR A 35 12.18 2.61 20.29
N LYS A 36 11.35 2.81 21.31
CA LYS A 36 10.34 1.84 21.74
C LYS A 36 8.97 2.42 21.55
N SER A 37 8.00 1.59 21.28
CA SER A 37 6.61 2.04 21.21
C SER A 37 5.65 0.93 21.60
N ILE A 38 4.39 1.34 21.85
CA ILE A 38 3.27 0.44 22.02
C ILE A 38 2.28 0.75 20.90
N VAL A 39 1.94 -0.26 20.11
CA VAL A 39 0.99 -0.14 19.01
C VAL A 39 -0.24 -0.98 19.32
N SER A 40 -1.41 -0.32 19.30
CA SER A 40 -2.69 -0.96 19.58
C SER A 40 -3.25 -1.59 18.31
N GLY A 41 -3.36 -2.92 18.30
CA GLY A 41 -3.99 -3.69 17.22
C GLY A 41 -5.09 -4.56 17.80
N SER A 42 -5.10 -5.86 17.45
CA SER A 42 -5.95 -6.84 18.11
C SER A 42 -5.55 -7.02 19.58
N SER A 43 -4.29 -6.70 19.88
CA SER A 43 -3.73 -6.60 21.24
C SER A 43 -2.78 -5.41 21.24
N ASP A 44 -2.20 -5.10 22.40
CA ASP A 44 -1.12 -4.13 22.45
C ASP A 44 0.20 -4.83 22.11
N TYR A 45 0.88 -4.32 21.10
CA TYR A 45 2.15 -4.88 20.65
C TYR A 45 3.30 -3.97 21.06
N TYR A 46 4.38 -4.59 21.52
CA TYR A 46 5.57 -3.89 21.96
C TYR A 46 6.60 -3.88 20.83
N VAL A 47 6.96 -2.68 20.41
CA VAL A 47 7.82 -2.46 19.24
C VAL A 47 9.13 -1.84 19.69
N PHE A 48 10.24 -2.37 19.16
CA PHE A 48 11.56 -1.77 19.24
C PHE A 48 12.06 -1.56 17.82
N ILE A 49 12.50 -0.35 17.50
CA ILE A 49 13.11 -0.08 16.20
C ILE A 49 14.53 0.43 16.37
N ASN A 50 15.39 -0.03 15.46
CA ASN A 50 16.78 0.41 15.35
C ASN A 50 16.96 1.01 13.94
N LEU A 51 17.20 2.32 13.88
CA LEU A 51 17.29 3.02 12.61
C LEU A 51 18.60 2.75 11.86
N ASN A 52 19.69 2.50 12.57
CA ASN A 52 20.97 2.15 11.95
C ASN A 52 21.01 0.71 11.42
N HIS A 53 20.35 -0.19 12.13
CA HIS A 53 20.27 -1.60 11.77
C HIS A 53 18.82 -2.05 11.81
N PRO A 54 18.03 -1.69 10.78
CA PRO A 54 16.59 -1.94 10.80
C PRO A 54 16.18 -3.39 11.06
N ARG A 55 16.99 -4.35 10.60
CA ARG A 55 16.69 -5.78 10.82
C ARG A 55 16.89 -6.24 12.26
N LYS A 56 17.46 -5.41 13.12
CA LYS A 56 17.54 -5.65 14.57
C LYS A 56 16.27 -5.19 15.29
N SER A 57 15.36 -4.54 14.58
CA SER A 57 14.06 -4.13 15.11
C SER A 57 13.23 -5.35 15.46
N THR A 58 12.42 -5.24 16.51
CA THR A 58 11.58 -6.34 16.99
C THR A 58 10.14 -5.87 17.25
N CYS A 59 9.23 -6.81 17.17
CA CYS A 59 7.83 -6.57 17.54
C CYS A 59 7.26 -7.86 18.12
N SER A 60 6.39 -7.72 19.11
CA SER A 60 5.75 -8.86 19.76
C SER A 60 4.58 -9.45 18.97
N CYS A 61 4.26 -8.91 17.78
CA CYS A 61 3.16 -9.46 16.97
C CYS A 61 3.53 -10.85 16.40
N PRO A 62 2.52 -11.69 16.11
CA PRO A 62 2.78 -13.04 15.60
C PRO A 62 3.58 -13.09 14.30
N PHE A 63 3.45 -12.05 13.45
CA PHE A 63 4.17 -11.97 12.18
C PHE A 63 5.67 -11.74 12.36
N ALA A 64 6.07 -10.91 13.32
CA ALA A 64 7.45 -10.47 13.48
C ALA A 64 8.19 -11.13 14.63
N GLU A 65 7.49 -11.73 15.59
CA GLU A 65 8.12 -12.31 16.78
C GLU A 65 9.09 -13.43 16.40
N GLY A 66 10.34 -13.27 16.80
CA GLY A 66 11.41 -14.22 16.49
C GLY A 66 11.89 -14.18 15.04
N ARG A 67 11.50 -13.20 14.26
CA ARG A 67 11.85 -13.06 12.84
C ARG A 67 12.50 -11.70 12.57
N ARG A 68 13.30 -11.65 11.51
CA ARG A 68 13.97 -10.41 11.08
C ARG A 68 13.16 -9.70 9.96
N VAL A 69 11.86 -9.55 10.16
CA VAL A 69 10.98 -8.91 9.19
C VAL A 69 10.51 -7.56 9.73
N ILE A 70 10.22 -6.64 8.84
CA ILE A 70 9.66 -5.34 9.19
C ILE A 70 8.14 -5.44 9.07
N CYS A 71 7.46 -5.42 10.20
CA CYS A 71 6.01 -5.53 10.25
C CYS A 71 5.32 -4.15 10.18
N LYS A 72 4.00 -4.16 10.00
CA LYS A 72 3.20 -2.94 9.96
C LYS A 72 3.31 -2.09 11.23
N HIS A 73 3.53 -2.72 12.39
CA HIS A 73 3.65 -1.99 13.66
C HIS A 73 4.96 -1.22 13.75
N MET A 74 6.05 -1.79 13.23
CA MET A 74 7.33 -1.09 13.11
C MET A 74 7.23 0.08 12.13
N VAL A 75 6.55 -0.12 11.01
CA VAL A 75 6.30 0.94 10.01
C VAL A 75 5.48 2.07 10.62
N ALA A 76 4.41 1.75 11.34
CA ALA A 76 3.58 2.75 12.01
C ALA A 76 4.39 3.57 13.01
N THR A 77 5.25 2.92 13.78
CA THR A 77 6.15 3.60 14.74
C THR A 77 7.12 4.52 14.01
N TYR A 78 7.70 4.06 12.91
CA TYR A 78 8.60 4.87 12.09
C TYR A 78 7.91 6.16 11.61
N PHE A 79 6.69 6.08 11.13
CA PHE A 79 5.95 7.25 10.67
C PHE A 79 5.50 8.15 11.82
N LYS A 80 5.33 7.60 13.02
CA LYS A 80 5.07 8.43 14.20
C LYS A 80 6.29 9.31 14.53
N ILE A 81 7.49 8.81 14.28
CA ILE A 81 8.74 9.55 14.43
C ILE A 81 8.95 10.53 13.27
N TYR A 82 8.63 10.11 12.05
CA TYR A 82 8.83 10.88 10.82
C TYR A 82 7.51 11.06 10.05
N PRO A 83 6.57 11.85 10.59
CA PRO A 83 5.25 12.01 9.95
C PRO A 83 5.30 12.65 8.57
N GLU A 84 6.31 13.46 8.28
CA GLU A 84 6.48 14.07 6.95
C GLU A 84 6.73 13.03 5.86
N GLU A 85 7.42 11.94 6.20
CA GLU A 85 7.67 10.85 5.24
C GLU A 85 6.39 10.10 4.90
N ALA A 86 5.51 9.89 5.88
CA ALA A 86 4.19 9.29 5.65
C ALA A 86 3.36 10.18 4.72
N LYS A 87 3.34 11.48 4.97
CA LYS A 87 2.60 12.45 4.16
C LYS A 87 3.09 12.44 2.71
N ARG A 88 4.41 12.42 2.51
CA ARG A 88 5.00 12.38 1.16
C ARG A 88 4.55 11.15 0.38
N LEU A 89 4.59 9.97 1.01
CA LEU A 89 4.17 8.72 0.37
C LEU A 89 2.68 8.72 0.03
N ILE A 90 1.84 9.22 0.93
CA ILE A 90 0.41 9.34 0.69
C ILE A 90 0.13 10.29 -0.47
N ASP A 91 0.78 11.46 -0.50
CA ASP A 91 0.60 12.45 -1.55
C ASP A 91 1.04 11.90 -2.92
N GLU A 92 2.15 11.16 -2.98
CA GLU A 92 2.64 10.50 -4.19
C GLU A 92 1.65 9.45 -4.69
N GLN A 93 1.05 8.68 -3.79
CA GLN A 93 0.07 7.65 -4.14
C GLN A 93 -1.22 8.28 -4.69
N VAL A 94 -1.70 9.34 -4.06
CA VAL A 94 -2.89 10.08 -4.52
C VAL A 94 -2.65 10.67 -5.92
N ALA A 95 -1.49 11.26 -6.16
CA ALA A 95 -1.13 11.82 -7.47
C ALA A 95 -1.10 10.73 -8.55
N TYR A 96 -0.54 9.56 -8.24
CA TYR A 96 -0.49 8.42 -9.16
C TYR A 96 -1.89 7.91 -9.50
N GLU A 97 -2.75 7.77 -8.50
CA GLU A 97 -4.14 7.33 -8.70
C GLU A 97 -4.94 8.32 -9.55
N MET A 98 -4.72 9.62 -9.36
CA MET A 98 -5.34 10.66 -10.17
C MET A 98 -4.91 10.60 -11.64
N GLU A 99 -3.63 10.37 -11.91
CA GLU A 99 -3.12 10.17 -13.27
C GLU A 99 -3.74 8.95 -13.94
N GLU A 100 -3.84 7.84 -13.23
CA GLU A 100 -4.47 6.63 -13.74
C GLU A 100 -5.95 6.86 -14.09
N GLU A 101 -6.66 7.60 -13.24
CA GLU A 101 -8.07 7.93 -13.45
C GLU A 101 -8.26 8.81 -14.70
N GLU A 102 -7.42 9.82 -14.89
CA GLU A 102 -7.44 10.67 -16.08
C GLU A 102 -7.16 9.87 -17.36
N LEU A 103 -6.16 8.99 -17.35
CA LEU A 103 -5.84 8.13 -18.48
C LEU A 103 -6.99 7.18 -18.80
N TYR A 104 -7.62 6.63 -17.78
CA TYR A 104 -8.79 5.76 -17.95
C TYR A 104 -9.93 6.52 -18.61
N GLU A 105 -10.25 7.74 -18.16
CA GLU A 105 -11.31 8.57 -18.73
C GLU A 105 -11.04 8.93 -20.20
N GLU A 106 -9.82 9.33 -20.52
CA GLU A 106 -9.43 9.63 -21.89
C GLU A 106 -9.63 8.41 -22.80
N HIS A 107 -9.14 7.26 -22.36
CA HIS A 107 -9.27 6.01 -23.12
C HIS A 107 -10.74 5.58 -23.25
N TYR A 108 -11.50 5.70 -22.17
CA TYR A 108 -12.94 5.41 -22.20
C TYR A 108 -13.67 6.28 -23.22
N ASN A 109 -13.38 7.58 -23.26
CA ASN A 109 -14.01 8.50 -24.20
C ASN A 109 -13.65 8.18 -25.64
N GLU A 110 -12.41 7.83 -25.93
CA GLU A 110 -11.97 7.40 -27.26
C GLU A 110 -12.72 6.15 -27.72
N VAL A 111 -12.80 5.15 -26.85
CA VAL A 111 -13.53 3.90 -27.14
C VAL A 111 -15.01 4.18 -27.34
N LYS A 112 -15.59 5.04 -26.49
CA LYS A 112 -16.99 5.41 -26.60
C LYS A 112 -17.30 6.10 -27.92
N GLU A 113 -16.48 7.05 -28.34
CA GLU A 113 -16.65 7.73 -29.63
C GLU A 113 -16.63 6.74 -30.80
N TYR A 114 -15.67 5.79 -30.77
CA TYR A 114 -15.56 4.75 -31.78
C TYR A 114 -16.83 3.87 -31.81
N VAL A 115 -17.27 3.40 -30.65
CA VAL A 115 -18.49 2.56 -30.54
C VAL A 115 -19.71 3.30 -30.99
N ASP A 116 -19.87 4.58 -30.64
CA ASP A 116 -21.01 5.41 -31.04
C ASP A 116 -21.01 5.65 -32.55
N SER A 117 -19.89 5.55 -33.24
CA SER A 117 -19.78 5.66 -34.69
C SER A 117 -20.20 4.41 -35.44
N LEU A 118 -20.33 3.27 -34.76
CA LEU A 118 -20.71 1.99 -35.37
C LEU A 118 -22.22 1.88 -35.52
N THR A 119 -22.64 1.10 -36.52
CA THR A 119 -24.03 0.67 -36.61
C THR A 119 -24.32 -0.35 -35.50
N GLU A 120 -25.60 -0.55 -35.20
CA GLU A 120 -26.02 -1.54 -34.22
C GLU A 120 -25.53 -2.95 -34.60
N GLU A 121 -25.64 -3.30 -35.89
CA GLU A 121 -25.14 -4.60 -36.38
C GLU A 121 -23.66 -4.77 -36.23
N GLU A 122 -22.86 -3.74 -36.54
CA GLU A 122 -21.43 -3.74 -36.37
C GLU A 122 -21.02 -3.90 -34.91
N ALA A 123 -21.68 -3.15 -34.03
CA ALA A 123 -21.39 -3.22 -32.58
C ALA A 123 -21.72 -4.61 -32.01
N LYS A 124 -22.85 -5.20 -32.41
CA LYS A 124 -23.23 -6.55 -31.98
C LYS A 124 -22.25 -7.61 -32.47
N ALA A 125 -21.81 -7.50 -33.74
CA ALA A 125 -20.85 -8.44 -34.30
C ALA A 125 -19.51 -8.39 -33.55
N MET A 126 -19.02 -7.20 -33.24
CA MET A 126 -17.77 -7.01 -32.47
C MET A 126 -17.91 -7.56 -31.04
N LEU A 127 -19.04 -7.35 -30.40
CA LEU A 127 -19.28 -7.87 -29.05
C LEU A 127 -19.32 -9.40 -29.01
N ILE A 128 -19.97 -10.02 -30.01
CA ILE A 128 -20.00 -11.48 -30.15
C ILE A 128 -18.59 -12.03 -30.31
N GLU A 129 -17.80 -11.44 -31.19
CA GLU A 129 -16.42 -11.83 -31.43
C GLU A 129 -15.57 -11.72 -30.16
N ARG A 130 -15.71 -10.61 -29.44
CA ARG A 130 -14.99 -10.37 -28.18
C ARG A 130 -15.33 -11.40 -27.12
N LEU A 131 -16.62 -11.70 -26.95
CA LEU A 131 -17.08 -12.67 -25.94
C LEU A 131 -16.63 -14.10 -26.29
N ILE A 132 -16.61 -14.45 -27.57
CA ILE A 132 -16.10 -15.75 -28.02
C ILE A 132 -14.59 -15.87 -27.71
N ASP A 133 -13.83 -14.83 -28.03
CA ASP A 133 -12.38 -14.81 -27.75
C ASP A 133 -12.09 -14.94 -26.25
N GLU A 134 -12.83 -14.25 -25.41
CA GLU A 134 -12.69 -14.36 -23.95
C GLU A 134 -13.02 -15.77 -23.47
N TRP A 135 -14.06 -16.38 -24.00
CA TRP A 135 -14.46 -17.74 -23.63
C TRP A 135 -13.37 -18.76 -23.97
N TYR A 136 -12.80 -18.68 -25.17
CA TYR A 136 -11.70 -19.56 -25.57
C TYR A 136 -10.43 -19.30 -24.77
N GLY A 137 -10.14 -18.03 -24.45
CA GLY A 137 -9.01 -17.65 -23.63
C GLY A 137 -9.07 -18.24 -22.21
N ASP A 138 -10.26 -18.25 -21.61
CA ASP A 138 -10.46 -18.74 -20.24
C ASP A 138 -10.48 -20.28 -20.16
N ASN A 139 -10.75 -20.99 -21.27
CA ASN A 139 -10.92 -22.44 -21.29
C ASN A 139 -9.71 -23.20 -21.87
N TRP A 140 -8.63 -22.51 -22.16
CA TRP A 140 -7.37 -23.10 -22.68
C TRP A 140 -6.25 -23.14 -21.63
#